data_8aec4559a160e66b8b649464e2a95d4a
#
_entry.id   8aec4559a160e66b8b649464e2a95d4a
#
_cell.length_a   1.000
_cell.length_b   1.000
_cell.length_c   1.000
_cell.angle_alpha   90.00
_cell.angle_beta   90.00
_cell.angle_gamma   90.00
#
_symmetry.space_group_name_H-M   'P 1'
#
loop_
_entity.id
_entity.type
_entity.pdbx_description
1 polymer ?
#
loop_
_entity_poly.entity_id
_entity_poly.type
_entity_poly.pdbx_seq_one_letter_code
_entity_poly.pdbx_strand_id
1 'polypeptide(L)'
;MQPPRARPALSPLPLWRLKLATAYIEANLGGPVRLEDVARAAGLTRMHFAAQFRAATGVRPHDYLLHRRVERAKLLLMRVEATVVDI
;
A
#
# COMPACT_ATOMS: atom_id res chain seq x y z
N MET A 1 39.17 -5.96 0.74
CA MET A 1 38.28 -6.09 1.88
C MET A 1 36.84 -5.88 1.46
N GLN A 2 35.97 -6.73 1.94
CA GLN A 2 34.60 -6.63 1.56
C GLN A 2 33.87 -5.62 2.42
N PRO A 3 33.08 -4.71 1.83
CA PRO A 3 32.33 -3.78 2.63
C PRO A 3 31.32 -4.51 3.51
N PRO A 4 30.97 -3.94 4.66
CA PRO A 4 29.97 -4.56 5.50
C PRO A 4 28.71 -4.74 4.67
N ARG A 5 28.21 -5.94 4.73
CA ARG A 5 27.01 -6.26 4.00
C ARG A 5 25.87 -5.43 4.51
N ALA A 6 25.09 -4.89 3.61
CA ALA A 6 23.91 -4.18 4.00
C ALA A 6 23.07 -5.05 4.92
N ARG A 7 22.36 -4.46 5.83
CA ARG A 7 21.52 -5.21 6.71
C ARG A 7 20.59 -6.09 5.92
N PRO A 8 20.72 -7.40 6.01
CA PRO A 8 19.91 -8.29 5.20
C PRO A 8 18.43 -8.18 5.51
N ALA A 9 18.10 -7.70 6.69
CA ALA A 9 16.70 -7.65 7.11
C ALA A 9 15.90 -6.56 6.42
N LEU A 10 16.55 -5.62 5.74
CA LEU A 10 15.86 -4.45 5.21
C LEU A 10 15.91 -4.36 3.70
N SER A 11 15.83 -5.51 3.03
CA SER A 11 15.72 -5.52 1.58
C SER A 11 14.39 -4.89 1.16
N PRO A 12 14.41 -3.97 0.21
CA PRO A 12 13.16 -3.38 -0.26
C PRO A 12 12.29 -4.43 -0.95
N LEU A 13 11.01 -4.18 -0.94
CA LEU A 13 10.07 -5.04 -1.62
C LEU A 13 10.31 -4.99 -3.12
N PRO A 14 10.45 -6.13 -3.81
CA PRO A 14 10.55 -6.12 -5.27
C PRO A 14 9.32 -5.49 -5.91
N LEU A 15 9.51 -4.87 -7.06
CA LEU A 15 8.43 -4.16 -7.72
C LEU A 15 7.21 -5.04 -7.99
N TRP A 16 7.42 -6.28 -8.40
CA TRP A 16 6.29 -7.14 -8.70
C TRP A 16 5.45 -7.47 -7.47
N ARG A 17 6.11 -7.61 -6.30
CA ARG A 17 5.38 -7.81 -5.04
C ARG A 17 4.66 -6.54 -4.61
N LEU A 18 5.31 -5.41 -4.81
CA LEU A 18 4.69 -4.11 -4.52
C LEU A 18 3.44 -3.93 -5.37
N LYS A 19 3.50 -4.28 -6.65
CA LYS A 19 2.34 -4.17 -7.52
C LYS A 19 1.19 -5.08 -7.07
N LEU A 20 1.50 -6.30 -6.64
CA LEU A 20 0.48 -7.19 -6.12
C LEU A 20 -0.19 -6.64 -4.86
N ALA A 21 0.62 -6.09 -3.96
CA ALA A 21 0.09 -5.52 -2.72
C ALA A 21 -0.78 -4.31 -2.99
N THR A 22 -0.31 -3.39 -3.83
CA THR A 22 -1.06 -2.17 -4.12
C THR A 22 -2.32 -2.48 -4.92
N ALA A 23 -2.29 -3.46 -5.81
CA ALA A 23 -3.48 -3.89 -6.53
C ALA A 23 -4.54 -4.44 -5.57
N TYR A 24 -4.11 -5.23 -4.58
CA TYR A 24 -5.04 -5.73 -3.57
C TYR A 24 -5.67 -4.59 -2.78
N ILE A 25 -4.86 -3.64 -2.35
CA ILE A 25 -5.34 -2.48 -1.60
C ILE A 25 -6.36 -1.68 -2.44
N GLU A 26 -6.03 -1.40 -3.69
CA GLU A 26 -6.92 -0.63 -4.57
C GLU A 26 -8.26 -1.36 -4.80
N ALA A 27 -8.21 -2.66 -4.95
CA ALA A 27 -9.42 -3.44 -5.18
C ALA A 27 -10.33 -3.49 -3.94
N ASN A 28 -9.80 -3.21 -2.76
CA ASN A 28 -10.52 -3.36 -1.51
C ASN A 28 -10.63 -2.06 -0.70
N LEU A 29 -10.42 -0.90 -1.33
CA LEU A 29 -10.45 0.37 -0.62
C LEU A 29 -11.77 0.65 0.07
N GLY A 30 -12.87 0.18 -0.48
CA GLY A 30 -14.18 0.41 0.07
C GLY A 30 -14.58 -0.52 1.20
N GLY A 31 -13.75 -1.48 1.56
CA GLY A 31 -14.04 -2.46 2.58
C GLY A 31 -12.90 -2.63 3.55
N PRO A 32 -13.00 -3.61 4.45
CA PRO A 32 -11.92 -3.87 5.39
C PRO A 32 -10.69 -4.41 4.68
N VAL A 33 -9.52 -3.92 5.07
CA VAL A 33 -8.24 -4.38 4.54
C VAL A 33 -7.35 -4.72 5.73
N ARG A 34 -6.96 -5.98 5.82
CA ARG A 34 -6.07 -6.44 6.88
C ARG A 34 -4.66 -6.55 6.35
N LEU A 35 -3.69 -6.21 7.19
CA LEU A 35 -2.29 -6.29 6.82
C LEU A 35 -1.89 -7.70 6.37
N GLU A 36 -2.37 -8.73 7.05
CA GLU A 36 -2.06 -10.10 6.66
C GLU A 36 -2.61 -10.47 5.29
N ASP A 37 -3.74 -9.90 4.88
CA ASP A 37 -4.30 -10.17 3.56
C ASP A 37 -3.48 -9.48 2.47
N VAL A 38 -3.03 -8.28 2.72
CA VAL A 38 -2.15 -7.57 1.80
C VAL A 38 -0.82 -8.30 1.67
N ALA A 39 -0.26 -8.73 2.79
CA ALA A 39 0.98 -9.48 2.79
C ALA A 39 0.85 -10.78 2.03
N ARG A 40 -0.26 -11.49 2.22
CA ARG A 40 -0.52 -12.73 1.51
C ARG A 40 -0.63 -12.49 0.00
N ALA A 41 -1.28 -11.42 -0.40
CA ALA A 41 -1.37 -11.06 -1.82
C ALA A 41 0.02 -10.84 -2.42
N ALA A 42 0.96 -10.33 -1.64
CA ALA A 42 2.34 -10.13 -2.07
C ALA A 42 3.21 -11.39 -1.88
N GLY A 43 2.65 -12.47 -1.33
CA GLY A 43 3.39 -13.70 -1.10
C GLY A 43 4.33 -13.66 0.09
N LEU A 44 4.04 -12.84 1.09
CA LEU A 44 4.90 -12.65 2.25
C LEU A 44 4.13 -12.80 3.55
N THR A 45 4.86 -12.98 4.64
CA THR A 45 4.28 -12.90 5.97
C THR A 45 4.04 -11.44 6.33
N ARG A 46 3.17 -11.21 7.30
CA ARG A 46 2.84 -9.86 7.74
C ARG A 46 4.08 -9.05 8.15
N MET A 47 4.96 -9.66 8.93
CA MET A 47 6.14 -8.97 9.43
C MET A 47 7.11 -8.60 8.30
N HIS A 48 7.38 -9.57 7.42
CA HIS A 48 8.29 -9.32 6.31
C HIS A 48 7.72 -8.27 5.37
N PHE A 49 6.42 -8.37 5.08
CA PHE A 49 5.79 -7.41 4.19
C PHE A 49 5.87 -5.99 4.77
N ALA A 50 5.52 -5.82 6.03
CA ALA A 50 5.51 -4.47 6.63
C ALA A 50 6.90 -3.82 6.57
N ALA A 51 7.94 -4.57 6.92
CA ALA A 51 9.30 -4.05 6.90
C ALA A 51 9.76 -3.73 5.48
N GLN A 52 9.51 -4.62 4.53
CA GLN A 52 9.95 -4.44 3.16
C GLN A 52 9.15 -3.34 2.45
N PHE A 53 7.86 -3.24 2.75
CA PHE A 53 7.03 -2.18 2.19
C PHE A 53 7.54 -0.81 2.64
N ARG A 54 7.82 -0.68 3.93
CA ARG A 54 8.34 0.57 4.45
C ARG A 54 9.71 0.90 3.87
N ALA A 55 10.56 -0.11 3.68
CA ALA A 55 11.87 0.10 3.06
C ALA A 55 11.73 0.56 1.61
N ALA A 56 10.73 0.07 0.90
CA ALA A 56 10.54 0.40 -0.52
C ALA A 56 9.83 1.75 -0.72
N THR A 57 8.91 2.10 0.15
CA THR A 57 8.04 3.27 -0.07
C THR A 57 8.29 4.41 0.91
N GLY A 58 8.94 4.14 2.02
CA GLY A 58 9.16 5.13 3.06
C GLY A 58 7.98 5.31 4.01
N VAL A 59 6.85 4.60 3.77
CA VAL A 59 5.67 4.71 4.62
C VAL A 59 5.21 3.32 5.04
N ARG A 60 4.49 3.27 6.16
CA ARG A 60 3.93 2.01 6.62
C ARG A 60 2.72 1.64 5.79
N PRO A 61 2.42 0.35 5.65
CA PRO A 61 1.25 -0.08 4.88
C PRO A 61 -0.06 0.56 5.33
N HIS A 62 -0.26 0.68 6.63
CA HIS A 62 -1.48 1.29 7.16
C HIS A 62 -1.61 2.75 6.74
N ASP A 63 -0.52 3.50 6.79
CA ASP A 63 -0.52 4.91 6.40
C ASP A 63 -0.79 5.05 4.91
N TYR A 64 -0.23 4.15 4.10
CA TYR A 64 -0.52 4.11 2.68
C TYR A 64 -2.00 3.86 2.42
N LEU A 65 -2.59 2.89 3.12
CA LEU A 65 -4.01 2.57 2.98
C LEU A 65 -4.88 3.79 3.31
N LEU A 66 -4.58 4.46 4.43
CA LEU A 66 -5.34 5.65 4.82
C LEU A 66 -5.22 6.75 3.78
N HIS A 67 -4.02 6.97 3.25
CA HIS A 67 -3.81 7.98 2.23
C HIS A 67 -4.64 7.68 0.98
N ARG A 68 -4.65 6.43 0.55
CA ARG A 68 -5.42 6.04 -0.63
C ARG A 68 -6.93 6.20 -0.41
N ARG A 69 -7.39 5.88 0.79
CA ARG A 69 -8.80 6.06 1.13
C ARG A 69 -9.21 7.52 1.11
N VAL A 70 -8.36 8.40 1.63
CA VAL A 70 -8.63 9.85 1.62
C VAL A 70 -8.66 10.36 0.18
N GLU A 71 -7.69 9.96 -0.64
CA GLU A 71 -7.65 10.38 -2.04
C GLU A 71 -8.90 9.93 -2.80
N ARG A 72 -9.33 8.69 -2.56
CA ARG A 72 -10.55 8.20 -3.22
C ARG A 72 -11.79 8.95 -2.75
N ALA A 73 -11.87 9.25 -1.46
CA ALA A 73 -13.00 10.01 -0.92
C ALA A 73 -13.07 11.41 -1.55
N LYS A 74 -11.93 12.05 -1.72
CA LYS A 74 -11.87 13.35 -2.38
C LYS A 74 -12.40 13.29 -3.80
N LEU A 75 -12.00 12.28 -4.56
CA LEU A 75 -12.48 12.11 -5.92
C LEU A 75 -13.99 11.88 -5.98
N LEU A 76 -14.52 11.08 -5.06
CA LEU A 76 -15.95 10.83 -5.00
C LEU A 76 -16.73 12.10 -4.65
N LEU A 77 -16.22 12.90 -3.72
CA LEU A 77 -16.85 14.17 -3.36
C LEU A 77 -16.84 15.14 -4.53
N MET A 78 -15.75 15.20 -5.28
CA MET A 78 -15.67 16.06 -6.45
C MET A 78 -16.70 15.67 -7.50
N ARG A 79 -16.94 14.38 -7.68
CA ARG A 79 -17.98 13.92 -8.63
C ARG A 79 -19.37 14.33 -8.17
N VAL A 80 -19.64 14.20 -6.87
CA VAL A 80 -20.93 14.60 -6.33
C VAL A 80 -21.17 16.08 -6.53
N GLU A 81 -20.16 16.92 -6.26
CA GLU A 81 -20.26 18.36 -6.46
C GLU A 81 -20.52 18.72 -7.93
N ALA A 82 -19.81 18.07 -8.85
CA ALA A 82 -20.01 18.30 -10.27
C ALA A 82 -21.43 17.94 -10.68
N THR A 83 -21.98 16.84 -10.19
CA THR A 83 -23.35 16.43 -10.49
C THR A 83 -24.36 17.42 -9.95
N VAL A 84 -24.14 17.92 -8.74
CA VAL A 84 -25.05 18.89 -8.13
C VAL A 84 -25.04 20.20 -8.91
N VAL A 85 -23.86 20.63 -9.34
CA VAL A 85 -23.72 21.89 -10.07
C VAL A 85 -24.42 21.80 -11.44
N ASP A 86 -24.43 20.63 -12.06
CA ASP A 86 -25.05 20.43 -13.37
C ASP A 86 -26.59 20.38 -13.32
N ILE A 87 -27.15 20.29 -12.16
CA ILE A 87 -28.60 20.32 -12.01
C ILE A 87 -29.09 21.75 -12.01
#